data_d1c5d62ea262921d8c1216069e358118
#
_entry.id   d1c5d62ea262921d8c1216069e358118
#
_cell.length_a   1.000
_cell.length_b   1.000
_cell.length_c   1.000
_cell.angle_alpha   90.00
_cell.angle_beta   90.00
_cell.angle_gamma   90.00
#
_symmetry.space_group_name_H-M   'P 1'
#
loop_
_entity.id
_entity.type
_entity.pdbx_description
1 polymer ?
#
loop_
_entity_poly.entity_id
_entity_poly.type
_entity_poly.pdbx_seq_one_letter_code
_entity_poly.pdbx_strand_id
1 'polypeptide(L)'
;MSLTDKEILDFVKKHMTFGKNLQGRLQIKEVNTSILGDVRGHIGGNVYCDVGGDVGGNVLGDVGGNVVGHVEGDVGGSVLGDIGGTVCGHIGGDVFGDVEGSVLGDVRGDVKGSVLGDIGGDVGGNVLGDVVGTVCGNVCGNVGGNVCRNVGGGVLGRVQEK
;
A
#
# COMPACT_ATOMS: atom_id res chain seq x y z
N MET A 1 22.82 17.71 16.86
CA MET A 1 24.00 16.91 16.48
C MET A 1 23.80 16.56 15.01
N SER A 2 24.66 17.00 14.11
CA SER A 2 24.59 16.61 12.69
C SER A 2 25.38 15.31 12.50
N LEU A 3 24.82 14.36 11.78
CA LEU A 3 25.50 13.13 11.37
C LEU A 3 26.63 13.48 10.38
N THR A 4 27.73 12.77 10.47
CA THR A 4 28.80 12.86 9.48
C THR A 4 28.42 12.11 8.20
N ASP A 5 28.99 12.48 7.05
CA ASP A 5 28.76 11.80 5.77
C ASP A 5 29.04 10.28 5.85
N LYS A 6 30.02 9.89 6.68
CA LYS A 6 30.35 8.47 6.93
C LYS A 6 29.23 7.75 7.67
N GLU A 7 28.67 8.33 8.73
CA GLU A 7 27.58 7.75 9.50
C GLU A 7 26.32 7.63 8.64
N ILE A 8 26.02 8.64 7.80
CA ILE A 8 24.93 8.61 6.84
C ILE A 8 25.14 7.48 5.81
N LEU A 9 26.35 7.36 5.25
CA LEU A 9 26.66 6.33 4.27
C LEU A 9 26.60 4.92 4.86
N ASP A 10 27.08 4.72 6.08
CA ASP A 10 27.05 3.45 6.79
C ASP A 10 25.60 3.04 7.12
N PHE A 11 24.78 4.00 7.56
CA PHE A 11 23.35 3.77 7.77
C PHE A 11 22.65 3.37 6.48
N VAL A 12 22.85 4.13 5.40
CA VAL A 12 22.25 3.86 4.08
C VAL A 12 22.65 2.47 3.59
N LYS A 13 23.95 2.11 3.64
CA LYS A 13 24.44 0.79 3.22
C LYS A 13 23.86 -0.36 4.03
N LYS A 14 23.59 -0.13 5.31
CA LYS A 14 23.04 -1.13 6.22
C LYS A 14 21.54 -1.39 5.96
N HIS A 15 20.81 -0.35 5.60
CA HIS A 15 19.35 -0.38 5.57
C HIS A 15 18.73 -0.29 4.16
N MET A 16 19.53 0.02 3.16
CA MET A 16 19.06 0.17 1.77
C MET A 16 19.97 -0.57 0.79
N THR A 17 19.36 -1.27 -0.13
CA THR A 17 20.04 -1.89 -1.27
C THR A 17 19.79 -1.08 -2.53
N PHE A 18 20.86 -0.80 -3.28
CA PHE A 18 20.79 -0.03 -4.52
C PHE A 18 21.16 -0.89 -5.73
N GLY A 19 20.58 -0.56 -6.87
CA GLY A 19 20.89 -1.15 -8.16
C GLY A 19 20.68 -0.15 -9.29
N LYS A 20 20.81 -0.60 -10.52
CA LYS A 20 20.49 0.20 -11.70
C LYS A 20 19.25 -0.38 -12.39
N ASN A 21 18.39 0.50 -12.90
CA ASN A 21 17.28 0.09 -13.77
C ASN A 21 17.79 -0.23 -15.20
N LEU A 22 16.88 -0.63 -16.10
CA LEU A 22 17.21 -0.96 -17.49
C LEU A 22 17.82 0.21 -18.27
N GLN A 23 17.58 1.46 -17.85
CA GLN A 23 18.19 2.67 -18.43
C GLN A 23 19.51 3.05 -17.76
N GLY A 24 20.04 2.22 -16.85
CA GLY A 24 21.29 2.46 -16.13
C GLY A 24 21.21 3.49 -15.01
N ARG A 25 20.03 4.00 -14.66
CA ARG A 25 19.82 4.96 -13.57
C ARG A 25 19.84 4.26 -12.23
N LEU A 26 20.39 4.93 -11.21
CA LEU A 26 20.39 4.43 -9.84
C LEU A 26 18.95 4.29 -9.32
N GLN A 27 18.67 3.18 -8.67
CA GLN A 27 17.37 2.84 -8.13
C GLN A 27 17.53 2.17 -6.77
N ILE A 28 16.63 2.48 -5.82
CA ILE A 28 16.52 1.74 -4.57
C ILE A 28 15.90 0.37 -4.89
N LYS A 29 16.57 -0.71 -4.50
CA LYS A 29 16.10 -2.08 -4.70
C LYS A 29 15.29 -2.59 -3.52
N GLU A 30 15.75 -2.30 -2.31
CA GLU A 30 15.11 -2.75 -1.08
C GLU A 30 15.33 -1.73 0.03
N VAL A 31 14.39 -1.63 0.94
CA VAL A 31 14.47 -0.82 2.15
C VAL A 31 14.16 -1.70 3.35
N ASN A 32 15.14 -1.86 4.25
CA ASN A 32 15.06 -2.71 5.45
C ASN A 32 14.80 -1.90 6.73
N THR A 33 14.28 -0.69 6.60
CA THR A 33 13.91 0.19 7.71
C THR A 33 12.68 0.99 7.33
N SER A 34 11.96 1.53 8.30
CA SER A 34 10.82 2.40 8.03
C SER A 34 11.25 3.66 7.29
N ILE A 35 10.47 4.07 6.31
CA ILE A 35 10.64 5.33 5.58
C ILE A 35 9.89 6.39 6.37
N LEU A 36 10.61 7.16 7.20
CA LEU A 36 10.02 8.21 8.05
C LEU A 36 9.96 9.57 7.36
N GLY A 37 10.80 9.78 6.34
CA GLY A 37 10.81 10.98 5.52
C GLY A 37 10.37 10.70 4.10
N ASP A 38 10.25 11.75 3.28
CA ASP A 38 9.74 11.63 1.93
C ASP A 38 10.76 11.05 0.95
N VAL A 39 10.29 10.21 0.04
CA VAL A 39 11.04 9.70 -1.11
C VAL A 39 10.43 10.27 -2.39
N ARG A 40 11.16 11.18 -3.07
CA ARG A 40 10.68 11.86 -4.28
C ARG A 40 10.69 11.02 -5.56
N GLY A 41 11.04 9.76 -5.48
CA GLY A 41 11.16 8.88 -6.65
C GLY A 41 10.53 7.51 -6.39
N HIS A 42 10.81 6.57 -7.28
CA HIS A 42 10.32 5.20 -7.16
C HIS A 42 11.20 4.35 -6.25
N ILE A 43 10.58 3.40 -5.57
CA ILE A 43 11.25 2.31 -4.88
C ILE A 43 11.08 1.06 -5.75
N GLY A 44 12.18 0.49 -6.23
CA GLY A 44 12.18 -0.58 -7.24
C GLY A 44 12.03 -1.99 -6.66
N GLY A 45 11.89 -2.13 -5.37
CA GLY A 45 11.73 -3.42 -4.70
C GLY A 45 10.90 -3.26 -3.43
N ASN A 46 11.11 -4.15 -2.47
CA ASN A 46 10.30 -4.21 -1.26
C ASN A 46 10.72 -3.17 -0.23
N VAL A 47 9.73 -2.71 0.55
CA VAL A 47 9.92 -2.01 1.81
C VAL A 47 9.50 -2.97 2.92
N TYR A 48 10.45 -3.48 3.71
CA TYR A 48 10.16 -4.52 4.73
C TYR A 48 9.56 -3.98 6.03
N CYS A 49 9.48 -2.66 6.17
CA CYS A 49 8.91 -1.96 7.32
C CYS A 49 7.86 -0.95 6.86
N ASP A 50 7.51 0.01 7.72
CA ASP A 50 6.48 1.00 7.42
C ASP A 50 6.93 2.05 6.41
N VAL A 51 5.97 2.57 5.66
CA VAL A 51 6.08 3.80 4.89
C VAL A 51 5.39 4.91 5.67
N GLY A 52 6.17 5.64 6.48
CA GLY A 52 5.66 6.71 7.36
C GLY A 52 5.66 8.08 6.71
N GLY A 53 6.54 8.34 5.73
CA GLY A 53 6.57 9.56 4.92
C GLY A 53 5.94 9.33 3.55
N ASP A 54 5.96 10.38 2.71
CA ASP A 54 5.39 10.30 1.37
C ASP A 54 6.36 9.69 0.35
N VAL A 55 5.83 8.89 -0.57
CA VAL A 55 6.57 8.37 -1.73
C VAL A 55 5.98 8.99 -2.99
N GLY A 56 6.72 9.88 -3.64
CA GLY A 56 6.33 10.60 -4.86
C GLY A 56 6.36 9.75 -6.14
N GLY A 57 6.42 8.44 -6.03
CA GLY A 57 6.40 7.50 -7.14
C GLY A 57 5.89 6.14 -6.72
N ASN A 58 6.18 5.10 -7.51
CA ASN A 58 5.71 3.75 -7.23
C ASN A 58 6.61 3.02 -6.22
N VAL A 59 6.01 2.12 -5.45
CA VAL A 59 6.69 1.02 -4.77
C VAL A 59 6.43 -0.24 -5.59
N LEU A 60 7.44 -0.79 -6.29
CA LEU A 60 7.23 -1.90 -7.23
C LEU A 60 7.10 -3.27 -6.55
N GLY A 61 7.53 -3.39 -5.30
CA GLY A 61 7.42 -4.60 -4.48
C GLY A 61 6.37 -4.48 -3.38
N ASP A 62 6.54 -5.33 -2.37
CA ASP A 62 5.66 -5.37 -1.21
C ASP A 62 6.02 -4.30 -0.18
N VAL A 63 5.05 -3.90 0.62
CA VAL A 63 5.25 -3.15 1.86
C VAL A 63 4.99 -4.08 3.03
N GLY A 64 6.03 -4.36 3.83
CA GLY A 64 5.99 -5.30 4.96
C GLY A 64 5.36 -4.75 6.23
N GLY A 65 5.13 -3.44 6.30
CA GLY A 65 4.47 -2.75 7.40
C GLY A 65 3.30 -1.90 6.91
N ASN A 66 3.01 -0.86 7.67
CA ASN A 66 1.91 0.06 7.37
C ASN A 66 2.30 1.11 6.33
N VAL A 67 1.33 1.56 5.56
CA VAL A 67 1.43 2.77 4.74
C VAL A 67 0.74 3.90 5.50
N VAL A 68 1.51 4.70 6.24
CA VAL A 68 0.99 5.82 7.05
C VAL A 68 1.00 7.12 6.24
N GLY A 69 2.04 7.36 5.45
CA GLY A 69 2.13 8.49 4.51
C GLY A 69 1.40 8.21 3.19
N HIS A 70 1.61 9.09 2.22
CA HIS A 70 1.01 8.95 0.89
C HIS A 70 1.96 8.26 -0.09
N VAL A 71 1.42 7.46 -0.99
CA VAL A 71 2.12 6.93 -2.17
C VAL A 71 1.44 7.52 -3.40
N GLU A 72 2.13 8.41 -4.15
CA GLU A 72 1.55 9.07 -5.33
C GLU A 72 1.36 8.11 -6.52
N GLY A 73 2.09 7.00 -6.53
CA GLY A 73 1.99 5.97 -7.56
C GLY A 73 1.37 4.67 -7.06
N ASP A 74 1.72 3.57 -7.73
CA ASP A 74 1.23 2.23 -7.43
C ASP A 74 2.07 1.56 -6.33
N VAL A 75 1.45 0.64 -5.59
CA VAL A 75 2.15 -0.42 -4.85
C VAL A 75 2.01 -1.70 -5.67
N GLY A 76 3.10 -2.18 -6.28
CA GLY A 76 3.10 -3.31 -7.20
C GLY A 76 2.84 -4.66 -6.54
N GLY A 77 3.16 -4.80 -5.27
CA GLY A 77 2.95 -5.99 -4.45
C GLY A 77 1.84 -5.84 -3.43
N SER A 78 1.97 -6.58 -2.34
CA SER A 78 1.02 -6.58 -1.21
C SER A 78 1.42 -5.58 -0.13
N VAL A 79 0.46 -5.14 0.67
CA VAL A 79 0.67 -4.41 1.92
C VAL A 79 0.33 -5.34 3.08
N LEU A 80 1.31 -5.66 3.94
CA LEU A 80 1.11 -6.61 5.05
C LEU A 80 0.49 -5.95 6.29
N GLY A 81 0.61 -4.63 6.42
CA GLY A 81 -0.02 -3.84 7.48
C GLY A 81 -1.24 -3.06 7.00
N ASP A 82 -1.56 -2.01 7.75
CA ASP A 82 -2.69 -1.13 7.48
C ASP A 82 -2.32 -0.03 6.47
N ILE A 83 -3.32 0.49 5.79
CA ILE A 83 -3.21 1.67 4.95
C ILE A 83 -3.88 2.83 5.67
N GLY A 84 -3.09 3.60 6.44
CA GLY A 84 -3.56 4.79 7.16
C GLY A 84 -3.56 6.06 6.29
N GLY A 85 -2.66 6.13 5.31
CA GLY A 85 -2.54 7.24 4.36
C GLY A 85 -3.26 6.99 3.05
N THR A 86 -2.84 7.68 1.99
CA THR A 86 -3.45 7.53 0.66
C THR A 86 -2.50 6.85 -0.32
N VAL A 87 -2.99 5.86 -1.07
CA VAL A 87 -2.33 5.35 -2.27
C VAL A 87 -3.08 5.88 -3.48
N CYS A 88 -2.45 6.77 -4.27
CA CYS A 88 -3.10 7.40 -5.43
C CYS A 88 -3.25 6.44 -6.62
N GLY A 89 -2.41 5.44 -6.71
CA GLY A 89 -2.46 4.38 -7.73
C GLY A 89 -3.17 3.12 -7.26
N HIS A 90 -2.81 2.01 -7.92
CA HIS A 90 -3.33 0.67 -7.64
C HIS A 90 -2.46 -0.09 -6.63
N ILE A 91 -3.06 -1.06 -5.94
CA ILE A 91 -2.34 -2.08 -5.18
C ILE A 91 -2.43 -3.40 -5.96
N GLY A 92 -1.28 -3.95 -6.34
CA GLY A 92 -1.19 -5.14 -7.20
C GLY A 92 -1.49 -6.46 -6.49
N GLY A 93 -1.32 -6.52 -5.18
CA GLY A 93 -1.53 -7.70 -4.35
C GLY A 93 -2.61 -7.50 -3.28
N ASP A 94 -2.47 -8.27 -2.20
CA ASP A 94 -3.40 -8.24 -1.07
C ASP A 94 -3.08 -7.10 -0.09
N VAL A 95 -4.09 -6.63 0.63
CA VAL A 95 -3.95 -5.83 1.85
C VAL A 95 -4.30 -6.72 3.04
N PHE A 96 -3.34 -6.98 3.94
CA PHE A 96 -3.53 -7.89 5.08
C PHE A 96 -4.14 -7.18 6.30
N GLY A 97 -3.95 -5.87 6.43
CA GLY A 97 -4.55 -5.04 7.47
C GLY A 97 -5.80 -4.30 7.00
N ASP A 98 -6.16 -3.26 7.74
CA ASP A 98 -7.29 -2.41 7.44
C ASP A 98 -6.93 -1.31 6.43
N VAL A 99 -7.90 -0.88 5.64
CA VAL A 99 -7.81 0.32 4.81
C VAL A 99 -8.51 1.46 5.54
N GLU A 100 -7.76 2.20 6.37
CA GLU A 100 -8.26 3.35 7.15
C GLU A 100 -8.27 4.64 6.31
N GLY A 101 -7.24 4.83 5.49
CA GLY A 101 -7.12 5.90 4.52
C GLY A 101 -7.80 5.57 3.20
N SER A 102 -7.27 6.08 2.08
CA SER A 102 -7.89 5.86 0.77
C SER A 102 -6.95 5.18 -0.23
N VAL A 103 -7.51 4.34 -1.10
CA VAL A 103 -6.85 3.86 -2.31
C VAL A 103 -7.64 4.39 -3.50
N LEU A 104 -7.07 5.29 -4.32
CA LEU A 104 -7.80 5.91 -5.43
C LEU A 104 -7.93 4.97 -6.64
N GLY A 105 -7.02 4.01 -6.78
CA GLY A 105 -7.10 2.96 -7.80
C GLY A 105 -7.75 1.68 -7.27
N ASP A 106 -7.44 0.56 -7.93
CA ASP A 106 -7.94 -0.77 -7.57
C ASP A 106 -7.06 -1.43 -6.51
N VAL A 107 -7.65 -2.32 -5.72
CA VAL A 107 -6.95 -3.37 -4.99
C VAL A 107 -7.21 -4.68 -5.72
N ARG A 108 -6.19 -5.27 -6.36
CA ARG A 108 -6.36 -6.47 -7.21
C ARG A 108 -6.51 -7.76 -6.43
N GLY A 109 -5.97 -7.82 -5.23
CA GLY A 109 -6.07 -8.96 -4.32
C GLY A 109 -7.21 -8.82 -3.31
N ASP A 110 -7.08 -9.56 -2.22
CA ASP A 110 -8.00 -9.52 -1.07
C ASP A 110 -7.68 -8.35 -0.15
N VAL A 111 -8.70 -7.81 0.53
CA VAL A 111 -8.54 -7.02 1.75
C VAL A 111 -8.91 -7.92 2.93
N LYS A 112 -7.94 -8.30 3.77
CA LYS A 112 -8.16 -9.23 4.88
C LYS A 112 -8.70 -8.55 6.13
N GLY A 113 -8.45 -7.25 6.27
CA GLY A 113 -9.07 -6.37 7.26
C GLY A 113 -10.38 -5.75 6.76
N SER A 114 -10.73 -4.64 7.38
CA SER A 114 -11.91 -3.83 7.04
C SER A 114 -11.54 -2.67 6.13
N VAL A 115 -12.50 -2.20 5.35
CA VAL A 115 -12.39 -0.97 4.57
C VAL A 115 -13.13 0.13 5.33
N LEU A 116 -12.39 0.97 6.07
CA LEU A 116 -12.92 2.09 6.83
C LEU A 116 -12.89 3.39 6.01
N GLY A 117 -11.84 3.58 5.21
CA GLY A 117 -11.74 4.65 4.23
C GLY A 117 -12.34 4.29 2.89
N ASP A 118 -11.92 4.97 1.82
CA ASP A 118 -12.52 4.76 0.51
C ASP A 118 -11.58 4.02 -0.45
N ILE A 119 -12.15 3.18 -1.32
CA ILE A 119 -11.46 2.60 -2.48
C ILE A 119 -12.14 3.15 -3.74
N GLY A 120 -11.39 3.88 -4.55
CA GLY A 120 -11.89 4.54 -5.76
C GLY A 120 -12.17 3.60 -6.92
N GLY A 121 -11.47 2.46 -6.95
CA GLY A 121 -11.62 1.43 -7.98
C GLY A 121 -12.29 0.16 -7.46
N ASP A 122 -11.97 -0.96 -8.11
CA ASP A 122 -12.46 -2.29 -7.77
C ASP A 122 -11.61 -2.96 -6.68
N VAL A 123 -12.22 -3.84 -5.90
CA VAL A 123 -11.53 -4.87 -5.12
C VAL A 123 -11.66 -6.19 -5.86
N GLY A 124 -10.55 -6.71 -6.39
CA GLY A 124 -10.53 -7.94 -7.21
C GLY A 124 -10.80 -9.21 -6.44
N GLY A 125 -10.50 -9.22 -5.14
CA GLY A 125 -10.69 -10.35 -4.24
C GLY A 125 -11.82 -10.13 -3.23
N ASN A 126 -11.64 -10.77 -2.06
CA ASN A 126 -12.60 -10.68 -0.96
C ASN A 126 -12.26 -9.51 -0.02
N VAL A 127 -13.24 -9.00 0.69
CA VAL A 127 -13.07 -8.20 1.90
C VAL A 127 -13.49 -9.04 3.08
N LEU A 128 -12.57 -9.43 3.98
CA LEU A 128 -12.89 -10.33 5.10
C LEU A 128 -13.51 -9.60 6.29
N GLY A 129 -13.22 -8.30 6.46
CA GLY A 129 -13.83 -7.43 7.47
C GLY A 129 -15.04 -6.69 6.95
N ASP A 130 -15.38 -5.60 7.65
CA ASP A 130 -16.53 -4.74 7.33
C ASP A 130 -16.14 -3.74 6.21
N VAL A 131 -17.10 -3.34 5.40
CA VAL A 131 -17.00 -2.20 4.48
C VAL A 131 -17.75 -1.02 5.10
N VAL A 132 -17.03 -0.18 5.82
CA VAL A 132 -17.58 1.02 6.51
C VAL A 132 -17.46 2.24 5.60
N GLY A 133 -16.38 2.37 4.84
CA GLY A 133 -16.17 3.37 3.82
C GLY A 133 -16.88 3.05 2.51
N THR A 134 -16.47 3.71 1.42
CA THR A 134 -17.05 3.49 0.10
C THR A 134 -16.07 2.72 -0.80
N VAL A 135 -16.58 1.72 -1.51
CA VAL A 135 -15.89 1.15 -2.68
C VAL A 135 -16.64 1.64 -3.91
N CYS A 136 -16.01 2.53 -4.72
CA CYS A 136 -16.67 3.13 -5.88
C CYS A 136 -16.88 2.12 -7.01
N GLY A 137 -15.99 1.14 -7.13
CA GLY A 137 -16.12 0.02 -8.07
C GLY A 137 -16.84 -1.18 -7.47
N ASN A 138 -16.49 -2.37 -7.98
CA ASN A 138 -17.03 -3.64 -7.53
C ASN A 138 -16.16 -4.27 -6.45
N VAL A 139 -16.76 -5.11 -5.61
CA VAL A 139 -16.05 -6.15 -4.87
C VAL A 139 -16.30 -7.47 -5.59
N CYS A 140 -15.30 -8.03 -6.28
CA CYS A 140 -15.46 -9.23 -7.09
C CYS A 140 -15.63 -10.50 -6.26
N GLY A 141 -15.08 -10.51 -5.04
CA GLY A 141 -15.22 -11.60 -4.07
C GLY A 141 -16.34 -11.38 -3.07
N ASN A 142 -16.23 -12.08 -1.94
CA ASN A 142 -17.19 -12.00 -0.84
C ASN A 142 -16.84 -10.85 0.12
N VAL A 143 -17.83 -10.33 0.81
CA VAL A 143 -17.66 -9.47 1.98
C VAL A 143 -18.01 -10.29 3.21
N GLY A 144 -17.04 -10.49 4.11
CA GLY A 144 -17.18 -11.32 5.33
C GLY A 144 -17.85 -10.59 6.49
N GLY A 145 -17.91 -9.26 6.45
CA GLY A 145 -18.56 -8.41 7.42
C GLY A 145 -19.73 -7.63 6.82
N ASN A 146 -20.11 -6.56 7.52
CA ASN A 146 -21.22 -5.71 7.10
C ASN A 146 -20.81 -4.70 6.04
N VAL A 147 -21.72 -4.36 5.13
CA VAL A 147 -21.58 -3.22 4.22
C VAL A 147 -22.39 -2.06 4.79
N CYS A 148 -21.70 -1.10 5.45
CA CYS A 148 -22.34 0.02 6.16
C CYS A 148 -22.59 1.23 5.25
N ARG A 149 -21.81 1.39 4.17
CA ARG A 149 -21.99 2.44 3.19
C ARG A 149 -22.23 1.84 1.79
N ASN A 150 -21.56 2.33 0.79
CA ASN A 150 -21.86 1.97 -0.60
C ASN A 150 -20.74 1.17 -1.26
N VAL A 151 -21.12 0.12 -1.98
CA VAL A 151 -20.32 -0.48 -3.04
C VAL A 151 -20.96 -0.06 -4.35
N GLY A 152 -20.37 0.91 -5.06
CA GLY A 152 -20.97 1.58 -6.20
C GLY A 152 -21.29 0.66 -7.38
N GLY A 153 -20.41 -0.30 -7.65
CA GLY A 153 -20.62 -1.32 -8.69
C GLY A 153 -21.41 -2.54 -8.21
N GLY A 154 -21.27 -2.87 -6.94
CA GLY A 154 -21.90 -4.03 -6.30
C GLY A 154 -20.92 -5.08 -5.78
N VAL A 155 -21.42 -6.00 -4.99
CA VAL A 155 -20.69 -7.18 -4.52
C VAL A 155 -21.08 -8.36 -5.40
N LEU A 156 -20.12 -8.91 -6.16
CA LEU A 156 -20.38 -10.05 -7.07
C LEU A 156 -20.43 -11.38 -6.31
N GLY A 157 -19.77 -11.43 -5.15
CA GLY A 157 -19.83 -12.56 -4.22
C GLY A 157 -20.99 -12.45 -3.21
N ARG A 158 -20.78 -13.02 -2.03
CA ARG A 158 -21.77 -12.99 -0.94
C ARG A 158 -21.38 -11.95 0.11
N VAL A 159 -22.39 -11.29 0.69
CA VAL A 159 -22.23 -10.50 1.91
C VAL A 159 -22.69 -11.37 3.06
N GLN A 160 -21.84 -11.59 4.07
CA GLN A 160 -22.21 -12.30 5.30
C GLN A 160 -22.57 -11.24 6.35
N GLU A 161 -23.86 -10.99 6.51
CA GLU A 161 -24.36 -10.18 7.61
C GLU A 161 -24.20 -10.95 8.92
N LYS A 162 -23.61 -10.29 9.95
CA LYS A 162 -23.49 -10.82 11.30
C LYS A 162 -24.68 -10.40 12.16
#